data_d1c741e800f18c73304ee2855be3c8e2
#
_entry.id   d1c741e800f18c73304ee2855be3c8e2
#
_cell.length_a   1.000
_cell.length_b   1.000
_cell.length_c   1.000
_cell.angle_alpha   90.00
_cell.angle_beta   90.00
_cell.angle_gamma   90.00
#
_symmetry.space_group_name_H-M   'P 1'
#
loop_
_entity.id
_entity.type
_entity.pdbx_description
1 polymer ?
#
loop_
_entity_poly.entity_id
_entity_poly.type
_entity_poly.pdbx_seq_one_letter_code
_entity_poly.pdbx_strand_id
1 'polypeptide(L)'
;MFSKIAIALNKLPESQRALRTAIKLAHACNAELVTVSILGDLPAYTSFAVVVDPSVPNAMKEDRRRVHSELHEKAFLLAQEHGVRAKSSIVEGREVQVILHFLKDERADLLVIGLHQHDFYLSRLWSSVYDLAQEAPCSVLGVH
;
A
#
# COMPACT_ATOMS: atom_id res chain seq x y z
N MET A 1 -15.17 -10.12 13.84
CA MET A 1 -15.58 -9.65 12.52
C MET A 1 -14.41 -9.71 11.52
N PHE A 2 -13.57 -8.69 11.39
CA PHE A 2 -12.35 -8.83 10.61
C PHE A 2 -11.24 -9.43 11.45
N SER A 3 -10.47 -10.35 10.88
CA SER A 3 -9.33 -10.98 11.55
C SER A 3 -7.98 -10.55 10.99
N LYS A 4 -7.93 -10.15 9.72
CA LYS A 4 -6.73 -9.64 9.09
C LYS A 4 -7.06 -8.48 8.15
N ILE A 5 -6.55 -7.30 8.48
CA ILE A 5 -6.78 -6.06 7.75
C ILE A 5 -5.51 -5.68 7.00
N ALA A 6 -5.62 -5.53 5.69
CA ALA A 6 -4.54 -5.03 4.84
C ALA A 6 -4.72 -3.53 4.59
N ILE A 7 -3.62 -2.80 4.55
CA ILE A 7 -3.56 -1.38 4.19
C ILE A 7 -2.50 -1.15 3.10
N ALA A 8 -2.90 -0.56 1.98
CA ALA A 8 -1.97 -0.09 0.97
C ALA A 8 -1.34 1.23 1.44
N LEU A 9 -0.04 1.21 1.68
CA LEU A 9 0.69 2.30 2.32
C LEU A 9 1.62 3.00 1.34
N ASN A 10 1.49 4.31 1.24
CA ASN A 10 2.41 5.20 0.54
C ASN A 10 2.61 6.49 1.36
N LYS A 11 3.40 7.42 0.85
CA LYS A 11 3.72 8.66 1.55
C LYS A 11 2.68 9.77 1.40
N LEU A 12 1.57 9.54 0.71
CA LEU A 12 0.52 10.53 0.53
C LEU A 12 -0.32 10.71 1.80
N PRO A 13 -0.87 11.91 2.05
CA PRO A 13 -1.67 12.17 3.24
C PRO A 13 -2.89 11.24 3.38
N GLU A 14 -3.53 10.88 2.27
CA GLU A 14 -4.68 9.97 2.24
C GLU A 14 -4.32 8.59 2.79
N SER A 15 -3.14 8.11 2.43
CA SER A 15 -2.61 6.84 2.93
C SER A 15 -2.39 6.88 4.45
N GLN A 16 -1.93 8.01 4.97
CA GLN A 16 -1.73 8.18 6.41
C GLN A 16 -3.07 8.20 7.16
N ARG A 17 -4.10 8.83 6.60
CA ARG A 17 -5.46 8.78 7.16
C ARG A 17 -6.02 7.37 7.14
N ALA A 18 -5.85 6.67 6.03
CA ALA A 18 -6.25 5.28 5.88
C ALA A 18 -5.55 4.36 6.90
N LEU A 19 -4.26 4.59 7.15
CA LEU A 19 -3.50 3.85 8.16
C LEU A 19 -4.10 4.01 9.57
N ARG A 20 -4.41 5.24 9.97
CA ARG A 20 -5.04 5.51 11.26
C ARG A 20 -6.39 4.81 11.39
N THR A 21 -7.19 4.83 10.33
CA THR A 21 -8.47 4.14 10.29
C THR A 21 -8.28 2.62 10.38
N ALA A 22 -7.33 2.07 9.63
CA ALA A 22 -7.03 0.64 9.67
C ALA A 22 -6.58 0.18 11.07
N ILE A 23 -5.73 0.97 11.74
CA ILE A 23 -5.28 0.68 13.11
C ILE A 23 -6.45 0.67 14.09
N LYS A 24 -7.35 1.68 14.02
CA LYS A 24 -8.55 1.73 14.88
C LYS A 24 -9.45 0.53 14.64
N LEU A 25 -9.68 0.15 13.40
CA LEU A 25 -10.48 -1.02 13.06
C LEU A 25 -9.81 -2.32 13.53
N ALA A 26 -8.51 -2.46 13.32
CA ALA A 26 -7.76 -3.63 13.78
C ALA A 26 -7.82 -3.77 15.31
N HIS A 27 -7.69 -2.67 16.02
CA HIS A 27 -7.85 -2.66 17.48
C HIS A 27 -9.26 -3.09 17.88
N ALA A 28 -10.28 -2.48 17.28
CA ALA A 28 -11.69 -2.77 17.61
C ALA A 28 -12.09 -4.22 17.30
N CYS A 29 -11.53 -4.80 16.25
CA CYS A 29 -11.82 -6.16 15.83
C CYS A 29 -10.86 -7.21 16.42
N ASN A 30 -9.85 -6.79 17.16
CA ASN A 30 -8.73 -7.65 17.58
C ASN A 30 -8.07 -8.36 16.38
N ALA A 31 -7.89 -7.62 15.28
CA ALA A 31 -7.35 -8.10 14.03
C ALA A 31 -5.85 -7.85 13.91
N GLU A 32 -5.19 -8.65 13.09
CA GLU A 32 -3.83 -8.39 12.63
C GLU A 32 -3.85 -7.34 11.52
N LEU A 33 -2.89 -6.42 11.54
CA LEU A 33 -2.70 -5.43 10.49
C LEU A 33 -1.55 -5.84 9.58
N VAL A 34 -1.76 -5.80 8.27
CA VAL A 34 -0.73 -6.06 7.27
C VAL A 34 -0.57 -4.82 6.41
N THR A 35 0.60 -4.20 6.45
CA THR A 35 0.88 -3.05 5.59
C THR A 35 1.58 -3.51 4.32
N VAL A 36 1.16 -3.01 3.17
CA VAL A 36 1.76 -3.31 1.88
C VAL A 36 2.08 -2.04 1.12
N SER A 37 3.29 -1.96 0.59
CA SER A 37 3.69 -0.93 -0.38
C SER A 37 4.07 -1.58 -1.69
N ILE A 38 3.73 -0.91 -2.78
CA ILE A 38 4.01 -1.39 -4.13
C ILE A 38 5.09 -0.52 -4.75
N LEU A 39 6.17 -1.16 -5.16
CA LEU A 39 7.16 -0.54 -6.01
C LEU A 39 6.75 -0.81 -7.46
N GLY A 40 6.20 0.22 -8.11
CA GLY A 40 5.89 0.15 -9.53
C GLY A 40 7.17 0.18 -10.39
N ASP A 41 7.01 0.06 -11.69
CA ASP A 41 8.10 0.18 -12.64
C ASP A 41 8.80 1.55 -12.50
N LEU A 42 10.11 1.55 -12.73
CA LEU A 42 10.87 2.80 -12.77
C LEU A 42 10.33 3.69 -13.90
N PRO A 43 10.34 5.02 -13.72
CA PRO A 43 9.93 5.94 -14.78
C PRO A 43 10.68 5.70 -16.09
N ALA A 44 10.04 5.99 -17.21
CA ALA A 44 10.60 5.72 -18.55
C ALA A 44 11.97 6.40 -18.78
N TYR A 45 12.23 7.55 -18.16
CA TYR A 45 13.52 8.25 -18.29
C TYR A 45 14.69 7.46 -17.69
N THR A 46 14.44 6.47 -16.83
CA THR A 46 15.51 5.61 -16.30
C THR A 46 16.14 4.73 -17.35
N SER A 47 15.40 4.37 -18.40
CA SER A 47 15.95 3.66 -19.57
C SER A 47 17.06 4.46 -20.24
N PHE A 48 16.92 5.78 -20.29
CA PHE A 48 17.93 6.67 -20.83
C PHE A 48 19.14 6.77 -19.89
N ALA A 49 18.90 6.80 -18.57
CA ALA A 49 19.97 6.83 -17.58
C ALA A 49 20.84 5.56 -17.59
N VAL A 50 20.28 4.41 -17.93
CA VAL A 50 21.03 3.14 -18.06
C VAL A 50 22.11 3.21 -19.14
N VAL A 51 21.89 3.98 -20.20
CA VAL A 51 22.89 4.19 -21.28
C VAL A 51 24.08 4.98 -20.77
N VAL A 52 23.87 5.93 -19.86
CA VAL A 52 24.90 6.80 -19.30
C VAL A 52 25.60 6.14 -18.10
N ASP A 53 24.81 5.60 -17.18
CA ASP A 53 25.31 4.91 -15.98
C ASP A 53 24.36 3.74 -15.61
N PRO A 54 24.78 2.49 -15.86
CA PRO A 54 23.96 1.32 -15.57
C PRO A 54 23.63 1.11 -14.07
N SER A 55 24.36 1.76 -13.15
CA SER A 55 24.11 1.65 -11.71
C SER A 55 22.93 2.51 -11.24
N VAL A 56 22.52 3.53 -12.00
CA VAL A 56 21.48 4.49 -11.62
C VAL A 56 20.11 3.82 -11.34
N PRO A 57 19.59 2.89 -12.16
CA PRO A 57 18.34 2.23 -11.89
C PRO A 57 18.34 1.46 -10.58
N ASN A 58 19.42 0.77 -10.24
CA ASN A 58 19.56 0.04 -8.99
C ASN A 58 19.58 0.98 -7.78
N ALA A 59 20.33 2.09 -7.88
CA ALA A 59 20.36 3.11 -6.82
C ALA A 59 18.98 3.72 -6.59
N MET A 60 18.22 4.00 -7.65
CA MET A 60 16.86 4.51 -7.56
C MET A 60 15.90 3.50 -6.92
N LYS A 61 16.00 2.23 -7.26
CA LYS A 61 15.22 1.15 -6.65
C LYS A 61 15.49 1.04 -5.15
N GLU A 62 16.76 1.05 -4.76
CA GLU A 62 17.15 0.99 -3.35
C GLU A 62 16.65 2.19 -2.57
N ASP A 63 16.73 3.38 -3.13
CA ASP A 63 16.23 4.60 -2.50
C ASP A 63 14.72 4.55 -2.28
N ARG A 64 13.96 4.10 -3.27
CA ARG A 64 12.51 3.92 -3.16
C ARG A 64 12.16 2.87 -2.11
N ARG A 65 12.86 1.75 -2.10
CA ARG A 65 12.66 0.68 -1.11
C ARG A 65 12.96 1.18 0.31
N ARG A 66 14.01 1.97 0.48
CA ARG A 66 14.33 2.58 1.78
C ARG A 66 13.23 3.50 2.27
N VAL A 67 12.71 4.37 1.40
CA VAL A 67 11.59 5.27 1.74
C VAL A 67 10.37 4.49 2.20
N HIS A 68 10.01 3.42 1.50
CA HIS A 68 8.88 2.58 1.89
C HIS A 68 9.16 1.80 3.17
N SER A 69 10.39 1.33 3.39
CA SER A 69 10.77 0.66 4.63
C SER A 69 10.62 1.58 5.84
N GLU A 70 11.01 2.85 5.71
CA GLU A 70 10.82 3.85 6.76
C GLU A 70 9.33 4.11 7.05
N LEU A 71 8.50 4.16 6.01
CA LEU A 71 7.03 4.28 6.17
C LEU A 71 6.44 3.11 6.95
N HIS A 72 6.86 1.89 6.62
CA HIS A 72 6.40 0.68 7.31
C HIS A 72 6.87 0.62 8.75
N GLU A 73 8.08 1.06 9.03
CA GLU A 73 8.59 1.13 10.40
C GLU A 73 7.75 2.08 11.26
N LYS A 74 7.45 3.26 10.74
CA LYS A 74 6.56 4.22 11.42
C LYS A 74 5.15 3.65 11.63
N ALA A 75 4.62 2.97 10.62
CA ALA A 75 3.31 2.32 10.71
C ALA A 75 3.30 1.21 11.77
N PHE A 76 4.37 0.42 11.83
CA PHE A 76 4.54 -0.62 12.84
C PHE A 76 4.55 -0.04 14.26
N LEU A 77 5.33 1.01 14.50
CA LEU A 77 5.39 1.68 15.80
C LEU A 77 4.05 2.26 16.21
N LEU A 78 3.33 2.89 15.27
CA LEU A 78 2.00 3.44 15.53
C LEU A 78 0.99 2.33 15.87
N ALA A 79 1.02 1.22 15.16
CA ALA A 79 0.18 0.07 15.45
C ALA A 79 0.50 -0.51 16.84
N GLN A 80 1.76 -0.61 17.19
CA GLN A 80 2.22 -1.10 18.49
C GLN A 80 1.72 -0.22 19.63
N GLU A 81 1.75 1.10 19.48
CA GLU A 81 1.20 2.04 20.47
C GLU A 81 -0.28 1.80 20.74
N HIS A 82 -1.01 1.28 19.76
CA HIS A 82 -2.44 0.96 19.90
C HIS A 82 -2.72 -0.51 20.22
N GLY A 83 -1.67 -1.27 20.54
CA GLY A 83 -1.81 -2.68 20.86
C GLY A 83 -2.19 -3.58 19.68
N VAL A 84 -1.91 -3.13 18.45
CA VAL A 84 -2.21 -3.87 17.22
C VAL A 84 -0.96 -4.59 16.73
N ARG A 85 -1.10 -5.88 16.46
CA ARG A 85 -0.03 -6.65 15.80
C ARG A 85 0.02 -6.28 14.33
N ALA A 86 1.20 -5.92 13.86
CA ALA A 86 1.40 -5.51 12.47
C ALA A 86 2.60 -6.21 11.85
N LYS A 87 2.48 -6.50 10.56
CA LYS A 87 3.59 -6.91 9.71
C LYS A 87 3.57 -6.13 8.41
N SER A 88 4.70 -6.03 7.74
CA SER A 88 4.85 -5.23 6.54
C SER A 88 5.36 -6.06 5.38
N SER A 89 5.00 -5.64 4.16
CA SER A 89 5.46 -6.23 2.91
C SER A 89 5.70 -5.14 1.88
N ILE A 90 6.79 -5.27 1.14
CA ILE A 90 7.06 -4.43 -0.02
C ILE A 90 7.07 -5.35 -1.23
N VAL A 91 6.18 -5.10 -2.18
CA VAL A 91 6.00 -5.93 -3.38
C VAL A 91 6.27 -5.13 -4.64
N GLU A 92 6.72 -5.78 -5.67
CA GLU A 92 7.02 -5.15 -6.97
C GLU A 92 6.02 -5.62 -8.01
N GLY A 93 5.64 -4.73 -8.93
CA GLY A 93 4.78 -5.08 -10.05
C GLY A 93 3.70 -4.04 -10.34
N ARG A 94 2.72 -4.45 -11.11
CA ARG A 94 1.55 -3.62 -11.46
C ARG A 94 0.58 -3.56 -10.29
N GLU A 95 0.23 -2.36 -9.90
CA GLU A 95 -0.47 -2.02 -8.66
C GLU A 95 -1.68 -2.91 -8.37
N VAL A 96 -2.65 -2.97 -9.26
CA VAL A 96 -3.88 -3.73 -9.00
C VAL A 96 -3.62 -5.22 -8.89
N GLN A 97 -2.89 -5.79 -9.84
CA GLN A 97 -2.62 -7.23 -9.87
C GLN A 97 -1.82 -7.71 -8.67
N VAL A 98 -0.82 -6.92 -8.27
CA VAL A 98 0.05 -7.25 -7.14
C VAL A 98 -0.70 -7.17 -5.82
N ILE A 99 -1.56 -6.16 -5.64
CA ILE A 99 -2.42 -6.07 -4.45
C ILE A 99 -3.37 -7.26 -4.37
N LEU A 100 -4.04 -7.61 -5.46
CA LEU A 100 -4.98 -8.73 -5.48
C LEU A 100 -4.29 -10.04 -5.09
N HIS A 101 -3.10 -10.26 -5.62
CA HIS A 101 -2.29 -11.44 -5.28
C HIS A 101 -1.88 -11.44 -3.81
N PHE A 102 -1.41 -10.31 -3.32
CA PHE A 102 -1.04 -10.11 -1.92
C PHE A 102 -2.21 -10.39 -0.96
N LEU A 103 -3.39 -9.85 -1.25
CA LEU A 103 -4.60 -10.06 -0.44
C LEU A 103 -4.98 -11.53 -0.35
N LYS A 104 -4.82 -12.25 -1.45
CA LYS A 104 -5.11 -13.67 -1.54
C LYS A 104 -4.11 -14.49 -0.72
N ASP A 105 -2.82 -14.22 -0.89
CA ASP A 105 -1.75 -14.92 -0.17
C ASP A 105 -1.84 -14.69 1.34
N GLU A 106 -2.09 -13.46 1.73
CA GLU A 106 -2.23 -13.09 3.14
C GLU A 106 -3.58 -13.52 3.75
N ARG A 107 -4.54 -13.88 2.93
CA ARG A 107 -5.92 -14.16 3.37
C ARG A 107 -6.51 -12.98 4.14
N ALA A 108 -6.26 -11.76 3.65
CA ALA A 108 -6.86 -10.57 4.22
C ALA A 108 -8.37 -10.58 4.01
N ASP A 109 -9.11 -10.12 5.00
CA ASP A 109 -10.56 -10.03 4.92
C ASP A 109 -11.08 -8.60 4.80
N LEU A 110 -10.20 -7.62 4.92
CA LEU A 110 -10.47 -6.22 4.63
C LEU A 110 -9.23 -5.56 4.01
N LEU A 111 -9.42 -4.82 2.93
CA LEU A 111 -8.42 -3.90 2.39
C LEU A 111 -8.84 -2.47 2.68
N VAL A 112 -7.95 -1.69 3.29
CA VAL A 112 -8.15 -0.24 3.52
C VAL A 112 -7.25 0.53 2.55
N ILE A 113 -7.82 1.50 1.86
CA ILE A 113 -7.10 2.35 0.91
C ILE A 113 -7.42 3.83 1.13
N GLY A 114 -6.43 4.70 0.97
CA GLY A 114 -6.64 6.14 0.95
C GLY A 114 -7.23 6.60 -0.38
N LEU A 115 -8.24 7.46 -0.33
CA LEU A 115 -8.86 8.05 -1.51
C LEU A 115 -8.42 9.49 -1.69
N HIS A 116 -7.93 9.81 -2.87
CA HIS A 116 -7.52 11.15 -3.22
C HIS A 116 -8.73 11.99 -3.65
N GLN A 117 -8.92 13.17 -3.03
CA GLN A 117 -10.10 14.00 -3.28
C GLN A 117 -10.02 14.88 -4.53
N HIS A 118 -8.84 15.09 -5.07
CA HIS A 118 -8.66 16.01 -6.19
C HIS A 118 -8.07 15.32 -7.38
N ASP A 119 -8.74 15.30 -8.51
CA ASP A 119 -8.21 15.85 -9.73
C ASP A 119 -8.67 15.26 -11.04
N PHE A 120 -8.26 15.96 -12.10
CA PHE A 120 -8.21 15.60 -13.50
C PHE A 120 -7.68 14.18 -13.79
N TYR A 121 -7.02 13.56 -12.83
CA TYR A 121 -6.57 12.17 -12.86
C TYR A 121 -7.59 11.18 -12.26
N LEU A 122 -8.73 11.67 -11.82
CA LEU A 122 -9.81 10.88 -11.21
C LEU A 122 -10.20 9.67 -12.06
N SER A 123 -10.21 9.81 -13.39
CA SER A 123 -10.58 8.71 -14.28
C SER A 123 -9.65 7.50 -14.16
N ARG A 124 -8.37 7.70 -13.87
CA ARG A 124 -7.40 6.61 -13.68
C ARG A 124 -7.44 6.02 -12.28
N LEU A 125 -7.58 6.87 -11.26
CA LEU A 125 -7.66 6.44 -9.86
C LEU A 125 -9.00 5.75 -9.57
N TRP A 126 -10.08 6.26 -10.11
CA TRP A 126 -11.40 5.62 -10.01
C TRP A 126 -11.42 4.25 -10.66
N SER A 127 -10.77 4.08 -11.80
CA SER A 127 -10.68 2.76 -12.44
C SER A 127 -9.90 1.77 -11.57
N SER A 128 -8.78 2.17 -10.99
CA SER A 128 -7.98 1.30 -10.13
C SER A 128 -8.71 0.91 -8.84
N VAL A 129 -9.38 1.87 -8.19
CA VAL A 129 -10.18 1.62 -6.98
C VAL A 129 -11.38 0.75 -7.30
N TYR A 130 -12.05 1.03 -8.40
CA TYR A 130 -13.20 0.26 -8.86
C TYR A 130 -12.81 -1.18 -9.20
N ASP A 131 -11.72 -1.36 -9.93
CA ASP A 131 -11.19 -2.68 -10.26
C ASP A 131 -10.80 -3.45 -9.00
N LEU A 132 -10.13 -2.79 -8.05
CA LEU A 132 -9.82 -3.39 -6.76
C LEU A 132 -11.09 -3.80 -6.01
N ALA A 133 -12.10 -2.94 -5.99
CA ALA A 133 -13.34 -3.24 -5.28
C ALA A 133 -14.11 -4.40 -5.90
N GLN A 134 -14.05 -4.55 -7.22
CA GLN A 134 -14.72 -5.66 -7.92
C GLN A 134 -13.97 -6.99 -7.81
N GLU A 135 -12.64 -6.95 -7.91
CA GLU A 135 -11.82 -8.14 -8.03
C GLU A 135 -11.19 -8.58 -6.70
N ALA A 136 -11.23 -7.74 -5.67
CA ALA A 136 -10.67 -8.08 -4.38
C ALA A 136 -11.33 -9.33 -3.78
N PRO A 137 -10.54 -10.24 -3.20
CA PRO A 137 -11.09 -11.43 -2.52
C PRO A 137 -11.69 -11.09 -1.14
N CYS A 138 -11.79 -9.83 -0.80
CA CYS A 138 -12.23 -9.33 0.51
C CYS A 138 -12.99 -8.00 0.37
N SER A 139 -13.54 -7.52 1.47
CA SER A 139 -14.12 -6.18 1.54
C SER A 139 -13.08 -5.09 1.32
N VAL A 140 -13.50 -3.95 0.76
CA VAL A 140 -12.64 -2.80 0.50
C VAL A 140 -13.23 -1.57 1.15
N LEU A 141 -12.43 -0.85 1.93
CA LEU A 141 -12.79 0.41 2.57
C LEU A 141 -11.92 1.54 2.02
N GLY A 142 -12.56 2.50 1.37
CA GLY A 142 -11.92 3.73 0.94
C GLY A 142 -12.01 4.81 2.03
N VAL A 143 -10.89 5.46 2.33
CA VAL A 143 -10.81 6.52 3.34
C VAL A 143 -10.43 7.84 2.70
N HIS A 144 -11.26 8.84 2.88
CA HIS A 144 -11.01 10.22 2.43
C HIS A 144 -10.04 10.97 3.31
#